data_da7058de567ae6d47292b7b5ef0f5d31
#
_entry.id   da7058de567ae6d47292b7b5ef0f5d31
#
_cell.length_a   1.000
_cell.length_b   1.000
_cell.length_c   1.000
_cell.angle_alpha   90.00
_cell.angle_beta   90.00
_cell.angle_gamma   90.00
#
_symmetry.space_group_name_H-M   'P 1'
#
loop_
_entity.id
_entity.type
_entity.pdbx_description
1 polymer ?
#
loop_
_entity_poly.entity_id
_entity_poly.type
_entity_poly.pdbx_seq_one_letter_code
_entity_poly.pdbx_strand_id
1 'polypeptide(L)'
;MAEEKISDTNIVHLHQNRGRIVMVEYKHENPDTPDKKREELKAIVLQLKDLVNYNEGTVASRMIVSRKAGNITLFSFDENEGLSEHTAPFDAVVTILDGECEVWVSGKTYPMKEGDTIIFPANVPHALSAITKFKMSLTMIRE
;
A
#
# COMPACT_ATOMS: atom_id res chain seq x y z
N MET A 1 14.50 2.93 -13.15
CA MET A 1 14.86 2.34 -11.86
C MET A 1 14.17 1.03 -11.68
N ALA A 2 14.92 0.05 -11.33
CA ALA A 2 14.39 -1.28 -11.12
C ALA A 2 13.98 -1.46 -9.67
N GLU A 3 13.12 -2.41 -9.43
CA GLU A 3 12.88 -2.84 -8.07
C GLU A 3 14.02 -3.74 -7.64
N GLU A 4 14.31 -3.75 -6.37
CA GLU A 4 15.32 -4.58 -5.78
C GLU A 4 14.70 -5.54 -4.79
N LYS A 5 15.33 -6.69 -4.67
CA LYS A 5 14.94 -7.68 -3.69
C LYS A 5 16.12 -7.97 -2.79
N ILE A 6 15.96 -7.71 -1.51
CA ILE A 6 16.94 -7.98 -0.48
C ILE A 6 16.40 -9.11 0.37
N SER A 7 17.28 -9.90 1.03
CA SER A 7 16.88 -11.09 1.76
C SER A 7 15.66 -10.90 2.68
N ASP A 8 15.59 -9.81 3.41
CA ASP A 8 14.52 -9.53 4.35
C ASP A 8 13.62 -8.37 3.93
N THR A 9 13.89 -7.80 2.76
CA THR A 9 13.18 -6.61 2.31
C THR A 9 12.88 -6.75 0.84
N ASN A 10 11.66 -6.53 0.48
CA ASN A 10 11.26 -6.41 -0.91
C ASN A 10 10.91 -4.96 -1.17
N ILE A 11 11.56 -4.39 -2.16
CA ILE A 11 11.14 -3.09 -2.65
C ILE A 11 10.00 -3.37 -3.60
N VAL A 12 8.80 -3.10 -3.13
CA VAL A 12 7.59 -3.46 -3.85
C VAL A 12 7.23 -2.42 -4.88
N HIS A 13 7.53 -1.18 -4.57
CA HIS A 13 7.07 -0.06 -5.37
C HIS A 13 8.13 1.00 -5.53
N LEU A 14 8.12 1.58 -6.72
CA LEU A 14 8.81 2.82 -6.97
C LEU A 14 7.76 3.86 -7.23
N HIS A 15 7.93 5.03 -6.65
CA HIS A 15 7.04 6.12 -6.99
C HIS A 15 7.87 7.29 -7.50
N GLN A 16 7.28 8.05 -8.42
CA GLN A 16 7.90 9.25 -8.95
C GLN A 16 7.06 10.45 -8.54
N ASN A 17 7.75 11.43 -8.02
CA ASN A 17 7.11 12.66 -7.65
C ASN A 17 8.06 13.82 -8.00
N ARG A 18 7.62 14.72 -8.87
CA ARG A 18 8.37 15.90 -9.27
C ARG A 18 9.80 15.56 -9.73
N GLY A 19 9.95 14.50 -10.51
CA GLY A 19 11.23 14.08 -11.04
C GLY A 19 12.09 13.27 -10.06
N ARG A 20 11.62 13.04 -8.86
CA ARG A 20 12.30 12.16 -7.90
C ARG A 20 11.71 10.77 -7.93
N ILE A 21 12.52 9.80 -7.58
CA ILE A 21 12.08 8.43 -7.40
C ILE A 21 12.23 8.10 -5.94
N VAL A 22 11.15 7.63 -5.33
CA VAL A 22 11.14 7.21 -3.95
C VAL A 22 10.75 5.74 -3.90
N MET A 23 11.52 4.97 -3.15
CA MET A 23 11.26 3.55 -2.99
C MET A 23 10.49 3.30 -1.71
N VAL A 24 9.48 2.45 -1.82
CA VAL A 24 8.73 1.97 -0.67
C VAL A 24 9.18 0.54 -0.40
N GLU A 25 9.76 0.31 0.75
CA GLU A 25 10.24 -0.99 1.14
C GLU A 25 9.27 -1.69 2.07
N TYR A 26 9.07 -2.97 1.81
CA TYR A 26 8.39 -3.85 2.74
C TYR A 26 9.39 -4.84 3.28
N LYS A 27 9.52 -4.90 4.57
CA LYS A 27 10.27 -6.00 5.18
C LYS A 27 9.50 -7.28 4.96
N HIS A 28 10.19 -8.25 4.39
CA HIS A 28 9.63 -9.57 4.24
C HIS A 28 9.83 -10.32 5.56
N GLU A 29 8.87 -10.20 6.43
CA GLU A 29 8.89 -10.90 7.70
C GLU A 29 8.31 -12.30 7.53
N ASN A 30 8.79 -13.24 8.34
CA ASN A 30 8.15 -14.54 8.41
C ASN A 30 6.72 -14.32 8.91
N PRO A 31 5.71 -14.67 8.13
CA PRO A 31 4.32 -14.38 8.51
C PRO A 31 3.88 -15.12 9.76
N ASP A 32 4.59 -16.17 10.15
CA ASP A 32 4.28 -16.93 11.36
C ASP A 32 5.01 -16.40 12.59
N THR A 33 5.94 -15.46 12.40
CA THR A 33 6.65 -14.87 13.53
C THR A 33 5.79 -13.80 14.18
N PRO A 34 5.49 -13.93 15.48
CA PRO A 34 4.70 -12.89 16.15
C PRO A 34 5.44 -11.57 16.17
N ASP A 35 4.73 -10.50 15.88
CA ASP A 35 5.22 -9.15 16.04
C ASP A 35 4.38 -8.52 17.16
N LYS A 36 5.04 -8.10 18.23
CA LYS A 36 4.36 -7.59 19.41
C LYS A 36 3.40 -6.44 19.09
N LYS A 37 3.81 -5.52 18.22
CA LYS A 37 2.97 -4.38 17.85
C LYS A 37 1.72 -4.81 17.09
N ARG A 38 1.87 -5.79 16.19
CA ARG A 38 0.71 -6.33 15.48
C ARG A 38 -0.21 -7.12 16.41
N GLU A 39 0.38 -7.91 17.32
CA GLU A 39 -0.42 -8.68 18.27
C GLU A 39 -1.24 -7.78 19.18
N GLU A 40 -0.73 -6.60 19.54
CA GLU A 40 -1.43 -5.63 20.38
C GLU A 40 -2.66 -5.03 19.69
N LEU A 41 -2.78 -5.14 18.36
CA LEU A 41 -3.93 -4.66 17.62
C LEU A 41 -5.11 -5.62 17.64
N LYS A 42 -4.89 -6.87 18.07
CA LYS A 42 -5.93 -7.89 18.02
C LYS A 42 -6.94 -7.72 19.15
N ALA A 43 -8.19 -8.02 18.83
CA ALA A 43 -9.31 -8.02 19.78
C ALA A 43 -9.59 -6.64 20.39
N ILE A 44 -9.29 -5.59 19.65
CA ILE A 44 -9.68 -4.22 20.01
C ILE A 44 -10.30 -3.55 18.80
N VAL A 45 -11.14 -2.56 19.04
CA VAL A 45 -11.74 -1.79 17.94
C VAL A 45 -10.72 -0.80 17.42
N LEU A 46 -10.53 -0.78 16.10
CA LEU A 46 -9.55 0.08 15.44
C LEU A 46 -10.24 1.05 14.50
N GLN A 47 -9.69 2.27 14.44
CA GLN A 47 -9.96 3.21 13.37
C GLN A 47 -8.74 3.18 12.47
N LEU A 48 -8.84 2.52 11.34
CA LEU A 48 -7.66 2.27 10.49
C LEU A 48 -6.93 3.53 10.07
N LYS A 49 -7.66 4.58 9.77
CA LYS A 49 -7.04 5.84 9.34
C LYS A 49 -6.18 6.49 10.42
N ASP A 50 -6.38 6.12 11.68
CA ASP A 50 -5.61 6.67 12.80
C ASP A 50 -4.35 5.85 13.10
N LEU A 51 -4.16 4.72 12.43
CA LEU A 51 -3.01 3.85 12.65
C LEU A 51 -1.81 4.20 11.80
N VAL A 52 -1.96 5.11 10.87
CA VAL A 52 -0.87 5.58 10.02
C VAL A 52 -0.98 7.10 9.89
N ASN A 53 0.13 7.80 9.98
CA ASN A 53 0.17 9.25 9.94
C ASN A 53 0.71 9.74 8.62
N TYR A 54 0.26 10.93 8.20
CA TYR A 54 0.87 11.60 7.06
C TYR A 54 2.27 12.10 7.44
N ASN A 55 3.22 11.88 6.54
CA ASN A 55 4.58 12.40 6.69
C ASN A 55 4.91 13.23 5.46
N GLU A 56 5.37 14.45 5.68
CA GLU A 56 5.68 15.39 4.61
C GLU A 56 6.66 14.81 3.59
N GLY A 57 6.29 14.93 2.32
CA GLY A 57 7.14 14.54 1.20
C GLY A 57 7.36 13.05 1.04
N THR A 58 6.55 12.20 1.66
CA THR A 58 6.83 10.77 1.65
C THR A 58 5.59 9.90 1.66
N VAL A 59 5.81 8.62 1.54
CA VAL A 59 4.81 7.56 1.68
C VAL A 59 5.20 6.76 2.92
N ALA A 60 4.25 6.56 3.82
CA ALA A 60 4.45 5.73 5.01
C ALA A 60 3.56 4.50 4.93
N SER A 61 4.01 3.41 5.54
CA SER A 61 3.23 2.18 5.58
C SER A 61 3.30 1.53 6.95
N ARG A 62 2.24 0.78 7.28
CA ARG A 62 2.18 0.00 8.50
C ARG A 62 1.41 -1.29 8.23
N MET A 63 2.07 -2.43 8.41
CA MET A 63 1.44 -3.73 8.28
C MET A 63 0.69 -4.05 9.56
N ILE A 64 -0.58 -4.40 9.45
CA ILE A 64 -1.41 -4.69 10.62
C ILE A 64 -1.79 -6.17 10.75
N VAL A 65 -1.79 -6.89 9.64
CA VAL A 65 -1.98 -8.35 9.62
C VAL A 65 -0.96 -8.94 8.67
N SER A 66 -0.28 -9.99 9.09
CA SER A 66 0.69 -10.70 8.24
C SER A 66 0.56 -12.20 8.45
N ARG A 67 0.25 -12.92 7.40
CA ARG A 67 0.15 -14.38 7.38
C ARG A 67 0.69 -14.89 6.05
N LYS A 68 0.92 -16.21 5.95
CA LYS A 68 1.37 -16.82 4.69
C LYS A 68 0.40 -16.57 3.55
N ALA A 69 -0.89 -16.60 3.85
CA ALA A 69 -1.94 -16.43 2.85
C ALA A 69 -2.14 -14.98 2.42
N GLY A 70 -1.54 -14.02 3.10
CA GLY A 70 -1.67 -12.63 2.73
C GLY A 70 -1.39 -11.66 3.86
N ASN A 71 -1.56 -10.40 3.58
CA ASN A 71 -1.34 -9.35 4.57
C ASN A 71 -2.28 -8.18 4.35
N ILE A 72 -2.39 -7.35 5.37
CA ILE A 72 -3.10 -6.08 5.30
C ILE A 72 -2.13 -5.00 5.75
N THR A 73 -1.92 -4.02 4.88
CA THR A 73 -1.00 -2.92 5.11
C THR A 73 -1.73 -1.60 4.91
N LEU A 74 -1.50 -0.67 5.82
CA LEU A 74 -2.03 0.68 5.71
C LEU A 74 -0.97 1.59 5.13
N PHE A 75 -1.39 2.52 4.28
CA PHE A 75 -0.49 3.49 3.65
C PHE A 75 -1.00 4.89 3.87
N SER A 76 -0.09 5.83 4.01
CA SER A 76 -0.39 7.25 3.91
C SER A 76 0.51 7.87 2.85
N PHE A 77 -0.09 8.71 2.01
CA PHE A 77 0.62 9.39 0.92
C PHE A 77 0.46 10.88 1.10
N ASP A 78 1.58 11.59 1.07
CA ASP A 78 1.51 13.04 1.01
C ASP A 78 0.99 13.47 -0.36
N GLU A 79 0.60 14.71 -0.48
CA GLU A 79 0.16 15.30 -1.74
C GLU A 79 1.23 15.12 -2.80
N ASN A 80 0.82 14.77 -4.02
CA ASN A 80 1.69 14.49 -5.17
C ASN A 80 2.56 13.25 -5.07
N GLU A 81 2.38 12.42 -4.05
CA GLU A 81 3.06 11.15 -3.94
C GLU A 81 2.23 10.05 -4.60
N GLY A 82 2.85 8.91 -4.88
CA GLY A 82 2.16 7.80 -5.51
C GLY A 82 3.03 6.57 -5.64
N LEU A 83 2.51 5.58 -6.34
CA LEU A 83 3.21 4.34 -6.66
C LEU A 83 3.22 4.19 -8.17
N SER A 84 4.40 4.01 -8.76
CA SER A 84 4.53 3.85 -10.20
C SER A 84 3.96 2.52 -10.67
N GLU A 85 3.75 2.41 -11.96
CA GLU A 85 3.18 1.22 -12.57
C GLU A 85 3.97 -0.04 -12.25
N HIS A 86 3.27 -1.09 -11.82
CA HIS A 86 3.86 -2.38 -11.51
C HIS A 86 2.78 -3.46 -11.56
N THR A 87 3.19 -4.70 -11.46
CA THR A 87 2.29 -5.85 -11.37
C THR A 87 2.58 -6.63 -10.10
N ALA A 88 1.60 -7.41 -9.65
CA ALA A 88 1.79 -8.34 -8.55
C ALA A 88 1.11 -9.67 -8.91
N PRO A 89 1.63 -10.80 -8.45
CA PRO A 89 1.10 -12.12 -8.82
C PRO A 89 -0.10 -12.56 -7.96
N PHE A 90 -0.80 -11.62 -7.36
CA PHE A 90 -1.96 -11.89 -6.50
C PHE A 90 -2.95 -10.74 -6.61
N ASP A 91 -4.21 -11.01 -6.27
CA ASP A 91 -5.23 -9.97 -6.21
C ASP A 91 -4.98 -9.07 -5.01
N ALA A 92 -5.19 -7.78 -5.19
CA ALA A 92 -5.01 -6.80 -4.14
C ALA A 92 -6.26 -5.94 -4.01
N VAL A 93 -6.75 -5.78 -2.80
CA VAL A 93 -7.94 -4.97 -2.51
C VAL A 93 -7.49 -3.65 -1.89
N VAL A 94 -7.83 -2.54 -2.54
CA VAL A 94 -7.49 -1.20 -2.08
C VAL A 94 -8.77 -0.49 -1.65
N THR A 95 -8.78 -0.03 -0.42
CA THR A 95 -9.88 0.79 0.12
C THR A 95 -9.32 2.12 0.60
N ILE A 96 -9.94 3.21 0.17
CA ILE A 96 -9.51 4.55 0.54
C ILE A 96 -10.10 4.90 1.90
N LEU A 97 -9.23 5.24 2.85
CA LEU A 97 -9.61 5.54 4.23
C LEU A 97 -9.76 7.05 4.48
N ASP A 98 -9.07 7.86 3.70
CA ASP A 98 -9.07 9.31 3.86
C ASP A 98 -8.51 9.94 2.58
N GLY A 99 -9.02 11.11 2.19
CA GLY A 99 -8.51 11.83 1.04
C GLY A 99 -8.96 11.28 -0.30
N GLU A 100 -8.24 11.69 -1.35
CA GLU A 100 -8.58 11.35 -2.73
C GLU A 100 -7.34 10.98 -3.53
N CYS A 101 -7.48 10.00 -4.40
CA CYS A 101 -6.42 9.55 -5.27
C CYS A 101 -6.96 9.18 -6.65
N GLU A 102 -6.03 9.00 -7.57
CA GLU A 102 -6.33 8.49 -8.89
C GLU A 102 -5.60 7.17 -9.06
N VAL A 103 -6.34 6.16 -9.48
CA VAL A 103 -5.81 4.82 -9.71
C VAL A 103 -5.84 4.53 -11.20
N TRP A 104 -4.80 3.89 -11.66
CA TRP A 104 -4.68 3.48 -13.06
C TRP A 104 -4.55 1.97 -13.11
N VAL A 105 -5.41 1.32 -13.88
CA VAL A 105 -5.40 -0.14 -14.05
C VAL A 105 -5.52 -0.46 -15.53
N SER A 106 -4.51 -1.11 -16.08
CA SER A 106 -4.48 -1.57 -17.46
C SER A 106 -4.95 -0.51 -18.47
N GLY A 107 -4.41 0.71 -18.35
CA GLY A 107 -4.71 1.81 -19.30
C GLY A 107 -5.95 2.62 -18.97
N LYS A 108 -6.63 2.31 -17.89
CA LYS A 108 -7.84 3.04 -17.50
C LYS A 108 -7.67 3.70 -16.14
N THR A 109 -8.12 4.94 -16.04
CA THR A 109 -8.00 5.76 -14.85
C THR A 109 -9.29 5.77 -14.04
N TYR A 110 -9.18 5.64 -12.72
CA TYR A 110 -10.30 5.65 -11.79
C TYR A 110 -10.03 6.62 -10.66
N PRO A 111 -10.78 7.72 -10.56
CA PRO A 111 -10.69 8.58 -9.38
C PRO A 111 -11.37 7.89 -8.20
N MET A 112 -10.75 7.99 -7.03
CA MET A 112 -11.26 7.35 -5.82
C MET A 112 -11.23 8.31 -4.64
N LYS A 113 -12.17 8.18 -3.75
CA LYS A 113 -12.27 8.98 -2.53
C LYS A 113 -12.57 8.08 -1.35
N GLU A 114 -12.58 8.65 -0.17
CA GLU A 114 -12.87 7.93 1.07
C GLU A 114 -14.10 7.03 0.91
N GLY A 115 -13.93 5.77 1.29
CA GLY A 115 -14.96 4.74 1.21
C GLY A 115 -14.95 3.93 -0.08
N ASP A 116 -14.28 4.38 -1.12
CA ASP A 116 -14.22 3.63 -2.38
C ASP A 116 -13.23 2.49 -2.28
N THR A 117 -13.53 1.41 -2.99
CA THR A 117 -12.69 0.21 -3.05
C THR A 117 -12.49 -0.22 -4.50
N ILE A 118 -11.29 -0.66 -4.84
CA ILE A 118 -10.99 -1.27 -6.13
C ILE A 118 -10.15 -2.52 -5.90
N ILE A 119 -10.32 -3.50 -6.78
CA ILE A 119 -9.50 -4.72 -6.76
C ILE A 119 -8.54 -4.67 -7.92
N PHE A 120 -7.25 -4.77 -7.64
CA PHE A 120 -6.22 -4.92 -8.66
C PHE A 120 -6.11 -6.40 -9.00
N PRO A 121 -6.46 -6.81 -10.22
CA PRO A 121 -6.33 -8.22 -10.60
C PRO A 121 -4.88 -8.66 -10.61
N ALA A 122 -4.63 -9.93 -10.29
CA ALA A 122 -3.29 -10.51 -10.36
C ALA A 122 -2.71 -10.32 -11.77
N ASN A 123 -1.43 -9.95 -11.81
CA ASN A 123 -0.65 -9.83 -13.05
C ASN A 123 -1.10 -8.72 -14.02
N VAL A 124 -1.94 -7.82 -13.55
CA VAL A 124 -2.41 -6.68 -14.36
C VAL A 124 -1.69 -5.41 -13.90
N PRO A 125 -1.10 -4.63 -14.82
CA PRO A 125 -0.40 -3.40 -14.45
C PRO A 125 -1.31 -2.39 -13.78
N HIS A 126 -0.82 -1.78 -12.70
CA HIS A 126 -1.56 -0.76 -11.97
C HIS A 126 -0.62 0.27 -11.35
N ALA A 127 -1.16 1.44 -11.09
CA ALA A 127 -0.46 2.56 -10.46
C ALA A 127 -1.46 3.40 -9.70
N LEU A 128 -0.97 4.28 -8.86
CA LEU A 128 -1.82 5.26 -8.19
C LEU A 128 -1.06 6.53 -7.86
N SER A 129 -1.78 7.63 -7.74
CA SER A 129 -1.21 8.92 -7.38
C SER A 129 -2.18 9.73 -6.53
N ALA A 130 -1.61 10.51 -5.62
CA ALA A 130 -2.39 11.35 -4.73
C ALA A 130 -2.95 12.56 -5.48
N ILE A 131 -4.25 12.79 -5.33
CA ILE A 131 -4.87 14.07 -5.74
C ILE A 131 -4.77 15.01 -4.54
N THR A 132 -5.17 14.56 -3.37
CA THR A 132 -4.87 15.18 -2.08
C THR A 132 -4.00 14.19 -1.32
N LYS A 133 -3.46 14.55 -0.16
CA LYS A 133 -2.91 13.50 0.68
C LYS A 133 -4.01 12.51 1.01
N PHE A 134 -3.67 11.24 1.06
CA PHE A 134 -4.68 10.20 1.27
C PHE A 134 -4.12 9.00 2.01
N LYS A 135 -5.02 8.22 2.59
CA LYS A 135 -4.70 6.97 3.26
C LYS A 135 -5.50 5.85 2.63
N MET A 136 -4.89 4.68 2.59
CA MET A 136 -5.57 3.49 2.06
C MET A 136 -5.19 2.25 2.85
N SER A 137 -6.03 1.23 2.76
CA SER A 137 -5.66 -0.12 3.19
C SER A 137 -5.45 -0.96 1.95
N LEU A 138 -4.43 -1.78 1.98
CA LEU A 138 -4.10 -2.72 0.92
C LEU A 138 -4.13 -4.12 1.49
N THR A 139 -5.02 -4.96 0.97
CA THR A 139 -5.11 -6.37 1.34
C THR A 139 -4.61 -7.20 0.17
N MET A 140 -3.58 -7.99 0.40
CA MET A 140 -3.03 -8.89 -0.60
C MET A 140 -3.32 -10.32 -0.21
N ILE A 141 -3.89 -11.09 -1.15
CA ILE A 141 -4.25 -12.47 -0.90
C ILE A 141 -3.42 -13.38 -1.79
N ARG A 142 -2.76 -14.35 -1.17
CA ARG A 142 -1.89 -15.31 -1.83
C ARG A 142 -2.47 -16.72 -1.69
N GLU A 143 -2.08 -17.57 -2.62
CA GLU A 143 -2.38 -18.98 -2.52
C GLU A 143 -1.25 -19.75 -1.84
#